data_37e7b5a3a1f58fc76e1383e5cdf7424a
#
_entry.id   37e7b5a3a1f58fc76e1383e5cdf7424a
#
_cell.length_a   1.000
_cell.length_b   1.000
_cell.length_c   1.000
_cell.angle_alpha   90.00
_cell.angle_beta   90.00
_cell.angle_gamma   90.00
#
_symmetry.space_group_name_H-M   'P 1'
#
loop_
_entity.id
_entity.type
_entity.pdbx_description
1 polymer ?
#
loop_
_entity_poly.entity_id
_entity_poly.type
_entity_poly.pdbx_seq_one_letter_code
_entity_poly.pdbx_strand_id
1 'polypeptide(L)' 'MQVNDKWIGIEQAADYLDIKVVTLRKWIKEEKVPCHKVGKLWKFKISELDTWVKSGKSAI' A
#
# COMPACT_ATOMS: atom_id res chain seq x y z
N MET A 1 -11.60 17.78 9.98
CA MET A 1 -10.82 17.33 9.77
C MET A 1 -10.49 16.76 8.65
N GLN A 2 -9.67 16.66 8.17
CA GLN A 2 -9.38 16.27 7.04
C GLN A 2 -8.70 15.09 7.02
N VAL A 3 -9.03 14.27 6.45
CA VAL A 3 -8.39 13.05 6.29
C VAL A 3 -7.54 13.12 5.11
N ASN A 4 -6.33 12.84 5.24
CA ASN A 4 -5.45 12.87 4.13
C ASN A 4 -5.46 11.52 3.47
N ASP A 5 -6.56 11.21 2.84
CA ASP A 5 -6.80 9.88 2.31
C ASP A 5 -6.83 9.86 0.80
N LYS A 6 -5.84 10.46 0.18
CA LYS A 6 -5.78 10.47 -1.26
C LYS A 6 -5.06 9.23 -1.79
N TRP A 7 -5.26 8.98 -3.06
CA TRP A 7 -4.61 7.84 -3.70
C TRP A 7 -3.15 8.13 -3.95
N ILE A 8 -2.30 7.13 -3.71
CA ILE A 8 -0.87 7.26 -3.96
C ILE A 8 -0.42 6.11 -4.84
N GLY A 9 0.71 6.30 -5.50
CA GLY A 9 1.27 5.28 -6.36
C GLY A 9 2.13 4.28 -5.61
N ILE A 10 2.66 3.31 -6.35
CA ILE A 10 3.43 2.23 -5.75
C ILE A 10 4.71 2.72 -5.08
N GLU A 11 5.39 3.69 -5.67
CA GLU A 11 6.62 4.19 -5.08
C GLU A 11 6.34 4.94 -3.79
N GLN A 12 5.27 5.72 -3.78
CA GLN A 12 4.89 6.44 -2.59
C GLN A 12 4.44 5.48 -1.48
N ALA A 13 3.73 4.42 -1.87
CA ALA A 13 3.28 3.44 -0.89
C ALA A 13 4.47 2.70 -0.27
N ALA A 14 5.44 2.31 -1.10
CA ALA A 14 6.63 1.66 -0.59
C ALA A 14 7.39 2.57 0.36
N ASP A 15 7.49 3.85 0.00
CA ASP A 15 8.16 4.82 0.84
C ASP A 15 7.42 5.00 2.16
N TYR A 16 6.10 5.05 2.11
CA TYR A 16 5.29 5.20 3.30
C TYR A 16 5.48 4.02 4.25
N LEU A 17 5.61 2.82 3.69
CA LEU A 17 5.81 1.62 4.48
C LEU A 17 7.28 1.36 4.80
N ASP A 18 8.16 2.19 4.25
CA ASP A 18 9.60 2.08 4.46
C ASP A 18 10.12 0.73 3.98
N ILE A 19 9.68 0.33 2.79
CA ILE A 19 10.13 -0.91 2.18
C ILE A 19 10.53 -0.61 0.74
N LYS A 20 11.17 -1.56 0.10
CA LYS A 20 11.57 -1.39 -1.30
C LYS A 20 10.39 -1.67 -2.21
N VAL A 21 10.39 -1.02 -3.37
CA VAL A 21 9.32 -1.22 -4.35
C VAL A 21 9.24 -2.69 -4.77
N VAL A 22 10.37 -3.35 -4.92
CA VAL A 22 10.36 -4.74 -5.33
C VAL A 22 9.67 -5.62 -4.29
N THR A 23 9.82 -5.29 -3.01
CA THR A 23 9.14 -6.01 -1.96
C THR A 23 7.63 -5.77 -2.03
N LEU A 24 7.25 -4.52 -2.25
CA LEU A 24 5.84 -4.18 -2.35
C LEU A 24 5.20 -4.88 -3.56
N ARG A 25 5.89 -4.94 -4.68
CA ARG A 25 5.38 -5.63 -5.86
C ARG A 25 5.13 -7.10 -5.58
N LYS A 26 6.01 -7.70 -4.81
CA LYS A 26 5.85 -9.10 -4.44
C LYS A 26 4.61 -9.28 -3.58
N TRP A 27 4.40 -8.39 -2.63
CA TRP A 27 3.23 -8.48 -1.77
C TRP A 27 1.93 -8.23 -2.52
N ILE A 28 1.95 -7.36 -3.53
CA ILE A 28 0.79 -7.14 -4.38
C ILE A 28 0.44 -8.43 -5.11
N LYS A 29 1.47 -9.08 -5.67
CA LYS A 29 1.27 -10.30 -6.41
C LYS A 29 0.71 -11.40 -5.53
N GLU A 30 1.10 -11.41 -4.26
CA GLU A 30 0.65 -12.40 -3.30
C GLU A 30 -0.64 -11.98 -2.61
N GLU A 31 -1.18 -10.83 -2.99
CA GLU A 31 -2.42 -10.31 -2.43
C GLU A 31 -2.35 -10.15 -0.91
N LYS A 32 -1.21 -9.70 -0.43
CA LYS A 32 -1.00 -9.51 0.99
C LYS A 32 -1.15 -8.08 1.47
N VAL A 33 -1.31 -7.14 0.56
CA VAL A 33 -1.38 -5.72 0.91
C VAL A 33 -2.60 -5.11 0.24
N PRO A 34 -3.30 -4.19 0.93
CA PRO A 34 -4.47 -3.55 0.31
C PRO A 34 -4.02 -2.66 -0.84
N CYS A 35 -4.49 -2.96 -2.02
CA CYS A 35 -4.13 -2.23 -3.22
C CYS A 35 -5.29 -2.25 -4.19
N HIS A 36 -5.28 -1.29 -5.11
CA HIS A 36 -6.32 -1.17 -6.11
C HIS A 36 -5.66 -0.89 -7.45
N LYS A 37 -6.15 -1.49 -8.49
CA LYS A 37 -5.58 -1.29 -9.81
C LYS A 37 -6.45 -0.34 -10.61
N VAL A 38 -5.85 0.72 -11.12
CA VAL A 38 -6.54 1.69 -11.94
C VAL A 38 -5.81 1.71 -13.28
N GLY A 39 -6.42 1.14 -14.29
CA GLY A 39 -5.75 0.99 -15.57
C GLY A 39 -4.55 0.08 -15.41
N LYS A 40 -3.37 0.61 -15.68
CA LYS A 40 -2.14 -0.16 -15.56
C LYS A 40 -1.36 0.21 -14.30
N LEU A 41 -1.95 1.05 -13.45
CA LEU A 41 -1.24 1.54 -12.28
C LEU A 41 -1.83 0.99 -11.00
N TRP A 42 -0.97 0.71 -10.05
CA TRP A 42 -1.42 0.31 -8.73
C TRP A 42 -1.59 1.55 -7.87
N LYS A 43 -2.71 1.62 -7.16
CA LYS A 43 -3.00 2.75 -6.28
C LYS A 43 -3.30 2.25 -4.89
N PHE A 44 -2.93 3.07 -3.92
CA PHE A 44 -3.07 2.71 -2.51
C PHE A 44 -3.67 3.89 -1.76
N LYS A 45 -4.34 3.61 -0.66
CA LYS A 45 -4.80 4.65 0.23
C LYS A 45 -4.05 4.54 1.55
N ILE A 46 -3.58 5.67 2.04
CA ILE A 46 -2.79 5.67 3.26
C ILE A 46 -3.58 5.11 4.44
N SER A 47 -4.87 5.43 4.51
CA SER A 47 -5.70 4.92 5.59
C SER A 47 -5.77 3.39 5.57
N GLU A 48 -5.83 2.81 4.37
CA GLU A 48 -5.88 1.36 4.26
C GLU A 48 -4.55 0.73 4.63
N LEU A 49 -3.45 1.34 4.21
CA LEU A 49 -2.13 0.85 4.56
C LEU A 49 -1.92 0.91 6.07
N ASP A 50 -2.36 2.01 6.67
CA ASP A 50 -2.21 2.20 8.09
C ASP A 50 -2.99 1.16 8.87
N THR A 51 -4.22 0.91 8.47
CA THR A 51 -5.06 -0.10 9.10
C THR A 51 -4.44 -1.49 8.95
N TRP A 52 -3.92 -1.77 7.76
CA TRP A 52 -3.29 -3.05 7.48
C TRP A 52 -2.08 -3.29 8.37
N VAL A 53 -1.25 -2.27 8.53
CA VAL A 53 -0.08 -2.39 9.40
C VAL A 53 -0.52 -2.59 10.84
N LYS A 54 -1.52 -1.83 11.29
CA LYS A 54 -1.98 -1.92 12.66
C LYS A 54 -2.64 -3.25 12.98
N SER A 55 -3.20 -3.88 11.96
CA SER A 55 -3.89 -5.15 12.17
C SER A 55 -2.94 -6.31 12.42
N GLY A 56 -1.66 -6.09 12.19
CA GLY A 56 -0.68 -7.15 12.36
C GLY A 56 -0.65 -8.14 11.22
N LYS A 57 -1.32 -7.84 10.12
CA LYS A 57 -1.34 -8.73 8.97
C LYS A 57 -0.26 -8.42 7.96
N SER A 58 0.63 -7.51 8.30
CA SER A 58 1.73 -7.22 7.41
C SER A 58 2.52 -8.51 7.21
N ALA A 59 3.07 -8.65 6.03
CA ALA A 59 3.65 -9.90 5.63
C ALA A 59 5.05 -10.08 6.17
N ILE A 60 5.18 -10.33 7.34
CA ILE A 60 6.50 -10.51 7.90
C ILE A 60 6.67 -11.90 8.43
#